data_28296584da8cc0f515da94bfaa59c2f8
#
_entry.id   28296584da8cc0f515da94bfaa59c2f8
#
_cell.length_a   1.000
_cell.length_b   1.000
_cell.length_c   1.000
_cell.angle_alpha   90.00
_cell.angle_beta   90.00
_cell.angle_gamma   90.00
#
_symmetry.space_group_name_H-M   'P 1'
#
loop_
_entity.id
_entity.type
_entity.pdbx_description
1 polymer ?
#
loop_
_entity_poly.entity_id
_entity_poly.type
_entity_poly.pdbx_seq_one_letter_code
_entity_poly.pdbx_strand_id
1 'polypeptide(L)'
;MSLFKAYDLRGKVPEELNEDIAYKIGRAYCEIYNPKKVVVGFDIRNESPMISNALIKGLTEGGCDVLNIGICGTEEVYFSTFHFKLDGGIMVTASHNPKGYNGMKLVKQESRPISQDTGLLAIKNLVEQKDYASPNETIGEISTLEDKTAYIQHLLGYIDLTALKPLKIAANPGNGGAGIVLSQLEKYLPFEFIHLNSEPDGDFPNGVPNPLLLENQDATAKVVRESGADLGIAWDGDFDRCFFFDADGRFIEGYYLSLIHI
;
A
#
# COMPACT_ATOMS: atom_id res chain seq x y z
N MET A 1 13.76 -2.83 19.34
CA MET A 1 13.96 -2.73 17.88
C MET A 1 13.58 -1.35 17.38
N SER A 2 14.40 -0.74 16.51
CA SER A 2 14.10 0.57 15.87
C SER A 2 13.02 0.46 14.77
N LEU A 3 12.73 -0.76 14.33
CA LEU A 3 11.74 -1.11 13.31
C LEU A 3 10.33 -0.58 13.62
N PHE A 4 9.89 -0.69 14.89
CA PHE A 4 8.55 -0.29 15.32
C PHE A 4 8.47 1.23 15.52
N LYS A 5 7.67 1.90 14.70
CA LYS A 5 7.40 3.34 14.76
C LYS A 5 6.06 3.61 15.47
N ALA A 6 5.60 4.86 15.48
CA ALA A 6 4.35 5.23 16.15
C ALA A 6 3.11 4.57 15.52
N TYR A 7 3.09 4.42 14.19
CA TYR A 7 1.90 3.98 13.44
C TYR A 7 2.14 2.80 12.51
N ASP A 8 3.39 2.38 12.29
CA ASP A 8 3.78 1.32 11.37
C ASP A 8 5.13 0.70 11.74
N LEU A 9 5.58 -0.23 10.92
CA LEU A 9 6.94 -0.77 10.98
C LEU A 9 7.73 -0.25 9.78
N ARG A 10 8.96 0.19 10.03
CA ARG A 10 9.91 0.65 9.00
C ARG A 10 11.32 0.30 9.38
N GLY A 11 12.03 -0.42 8.52
CA GLY A 11 13.41 -0.82 8.76
C GLY A 11 14.16 -1.17 7.49
N LYS A 12 15.48 -1.20 7.60
CA LYS A 12 16.37 -1.66 6.54
C LYS A 12 16.27 -3.18 6.39
N VAL A 13 16.29 -3.64 5.15
CA VAL A 13 16.31 -5.07 4.81
C VAL A 13 17.72 -5.42 4.35
N PRO A 14 18.35 -6.47 4.89
CA PRO A 14 17.80 -7.44 5.88
C PRO A 14 18.09 -7.09 7.35
N GLU A 15 18.78 -5.98 7.66
CA GLU A 15 19.40 -5.73 8.97
C GLU A 15 18.37 -5.53 10.09
N GLU A 16 17.27 -4.82 9.81
CA GLU A 16 16.22 -4.47 10.77
C GLU A 16 14.92 -5.22 10.53
N LEU A 17 14.64 -5.59 9.26
CA LEU A 17 13.49 -6.39 8.85
C LEU A 17 13.97 -7.49 7.90
N ASN A 18 13.71 -8.73 8.27
CA ASN A 18 14.04 -9.92 7.51
C ASN A 18 12.93 -10.96 7.67
N GLU A 19 13.12 -12.14 7.06
CA GLU A 19 12.13 -13.21 7.07
C GLU A 19 11.81 -13.70 8.49
N ASP A 20 12.81 -13.84 9.38
CA ASP A 20 12.60 -14.28 10.77
C ASP A 20 11.72 -13.28 11.53
N ILE A 21 12.03 -11.99 11.41
CA ILE A 21 11.25 -10.93 12.07
C ILE A 21 9.84 -10.85 11.48
N ALA A 22 9.68 -10.94 10.16
CA ALA A 22 8.38 -10.95 9.50
C ALA A 22 7.52 -12.14 9.95
N TYR A 23 8.12 -13.32 10.03
CA TYR A 23 7.46 -14.51 10.57
C TYR A 23 6.99 -14.30 12.02
N LYS A 24 7.89 -13.80 12.88
CA LYS A 24 7.56 -13.52 14.29
C LYS A 24 6.45 -12.47 14.44
N ILE A 25 6.39 -11.46 13.55
CA ILE A 25 5.30 -10.48 13.53
C ILE A 25 3.98 -11.18 13.23
N GLY A 26 3.92 -12.08 12.25
CA GLY A 26 2.72 -12.85 11.95
C GLY A 26 2.25 -13.70 13.13
N ARG A 27 3.16 -14.40 13.79
CA ARG A 27 2.89 -15.20 15.00
C ARG A 27 2.36 -14.34 16.16
N ALA A 28 3.03 -13.19 16.40
CA ALA A 28 2.65 -12.26 17.47
C ALA A 28 1.26 -11.62 17.20
N TYR A 29 0.98 -11.30 15.92
CA TYR A 29 -0.34 -10.80 15.52
C TYR A 29 -1.44 -11.81 15.85
N CYS A 30 -1.25 -13.09 15.51
CA CYS A 30 -2.20 -14.15 15.84
C CYS A 30 -2.38 -14.31 17.36
N GLU A 31 -1.32 -14.25 18.13
CA GLU A 31 -1.38 -14.40 19.58
C GLU A 31 -2.16 -13.27 20.27
N ILE A 32 -2.03 -12.03 19.76
CA ILE A 32 -2.71 -10.86 20.35
C ILE A 32 -4.17 -10.77 19.93
N TYR A 33 -4.45 -10.98 18.63
CA TYR A 33 -5.78 -10.70 18.07
C TYR A 33 -6.62 -11.95 17.83
N ASN A 34 -6.02 -13.13 17.86
CA ASN A 34 -6.68 -14.42 17.59
C ASN A 34 -7.60 -14.38 16.34
N PRO A 35 -7.09 -13.88 15.19
CA PRO A 35 -7.89 -13.73 13.99
C PRO A 35 -8.20 -15.08 13.37
N LYS A 36 -9.37 -15.22 12.74
CA LYS A 36 -9.71 -16.38 11.93
C LYS A 36 -9.16 -16.24 10.52
N LYS A 37 -9.32 -15.06 9.94
CA LYS A 37 -8.86 -14.76 8.58
C LYS A 37 -8.44 -13.31 8.43
N VAL A 38 -7.28 -13.10 7.78
CA VAL A 38 -6.73 -11.76 7.47
C VAL A 38 -6.38 -11.64 5.99
N VAL A 39 -6.30 -10.40 5.49
CA VAL A 39 -5.73 -10.12 4.17
C VAL A 39 -4.27 -9.71 4.31
N VAL A 40 -3.45 -10.17 3.37
CA VAL A 40 -2.06 -9.72 3.21
C VAL A 40 -1.85 -9.27 1.77
N GLY A 41 -1.25 -8.11 1.61
CA GLY A 41 -0.81 -7.60 0.33
C GLY A 41 0.56 -6.92 0.45
N PHE A 42 1.20 -6.63 -0.66
CA PHE A 42 2.53 -6.03 -0.66
C PHE A 42 2.73 -5.07 -1.83
N ASP A 43 3.64 -4.11 -1.64
CA ASP A 43 4.01 -3.14 -2.67
C ASP A 43 4.99 -3.74 -3.70
N ILE A 44 5.38 -2.90 -4.67
CA ILE A 44 6.21 -3.31 -5.80
C ILE A 44 7.70 -3.55 -5.44
N ARG A 45 8.16 -3.25 -4.24
CA ARG A 45 9.58 -3.40 -3.86
C ARG A 45 10.05 -4.83 -4.01
N ASN A 46 11.29 -4.99 -4.45
CA ASN A 46 11.89 -6.31 -4.71
C ASN A 46 11.93 -7.23 -3.47
N GLU A 47 12.03 -6.64 -2.27
CA GLU A 47 12.04 -7.38 -1.01
C GLU A 47 10.64 -7.75 -0.51
N SER A 48 9.59 -7.08 -0.99
CA SER A 48 8.23 -7.23 -0.47
C SER A 48 7.67 -8.65 -0.60
N PRO A 49 7.86 -9.39 -1.70
CA PRO A 49 7.39 -10.77 -1.80
C PRO A 49 8.02 -11.70 -0.75
N MET A 50 9.34 -11.58 -0.50
CA MET A 50 10.06 -12.40 0.48
C MET A 50 9.53 -12.12 1.90
N ILE A 51 9.42 -10.86 2.27
CA ILE A 51 8.89 -10.43 3.57
C ILE A 51 7.43 -10.85 3.75
N SER A 52 6.60 -10.66 2.71
CA SER A 52 5.19 -11.06 2.72
C SER A 52 5.02 -12.57 2.90
N ASN A 53 5.81 -13.39 2.20
CA ASN A 53 5.76 -14.85 2.33
C ASN A 53 6.12 -15.31 3.74
N ALA A 54 7.13 -14.73 4.36
CA ALA A 54 7.52 -15.03 5.73
C ALA A 54 6.44 -14.62 6.75
N LEU A 55 5.82 -13.45 6.54
CA LEU A 55 4.68 -12.99 7.34
C LEU A 55 3.48 -13.93 7.21
N ILE A 56 3.10 -14.31 5.99
CA ILE A 56 2.00 -15.26 5.71
C ILE A 56 2.26 -16.59 6.40
N LYS A 57 3.49 -17.11 6.32
CA LYS A 57 3.88 -18.31 7.03
C LYS A 57 3.66 -18.15 8.54
N GLY A 58 4.09 -17.03 9.12
CA GLY A 58 3.87 -16.75 10.55
C GLY A 58 2.39 -16.71 10.92
N LEU A 59 1.55 -16.09 10.10
CA LEU A 59 0.10 -16.03 10.32
C LEU A 59 -0.54 -17.42 10.23
N THR A 60 -0.24 -18.19 9.19
CA THR A 60 -0.83 -19.53 9.00
C THR A 60 -0.38 -20.50 10.07
N GLU A 61 0.90 -20.53 10.42
CA GLU A 61 1.42 -21.34 11.53
C GLU A 61 0.91 -20.84 12.89
N GLY A 62 0.41 -19.61 12.98
CA GLY A 62 -0.34 -19.07 14.11
C GLY A 62 -1.82 -19.47 14.14
N GLY A 63 -2.30 -20.25 13.14
CA GLY A 63 -3.68 -20.75 13.06
C GLY A 63 -4.65 -19.82 12.32
N CYS A 64 -4.13 -18.80 11.61
CA CYS A 64 -4.95 -17.82 10.90
C CYS A 64 -4.99 -18.10 9.40
N ASP A 65 -6.18 -18.12 8.79
CA ASP A 65 -6.32 -18.14 7.33
C ASP A 65 -5.84 -16.82 6.72
N VAL A 66 -5.23 -16.90 5.54
CA VAL A 66 -4.74 -15.73 4.83
C VAL A 66 -5.36 -15.60 3.45
N LEU A 67 -5.93 -14.42 3.16
CA LEU A 67 -6.27 -13.98 1.82
C LEU A 67 -5.09 -13.18 1.27
N ASN A 68 -4.29 -13.79 0.39
CA ASN A 68 -3.19 -13.10 -0.28
C ASN A 68 -3.71 -12.38 -1.52
N ILE A 69 -3.62 -11.03 -1.55
CA ILE A 69 -4.04 -10.20 -2.68
C ILE A 69 -2.89 -9.75 -3.58
N GLY A 70 -1.67 -10.27 -3.31
CA GLY A 70 -0.49 -10.00 -4.14
C GLY A 70 -0.05 -8.54 -4.12
N ILE A 71 0.42 -8.06 -5.28
CA ILE A 71 0.84 -6.66 -5.46
C ILE A 71 -0.37 -5.75 -5.41
N CYS A 72 -0.33 -4.78 -4.48
CA CYS A 72 -1.43 -3.87 -4.24
C CYS A 72 -0.97 -2.55 -3.59
N GLY A 73 -1.90 -1.63 -3.39
CA GLY A 73 -1.72 -0.47 -2.54
C GLY A 73 -2.24 -0.66 -1.13
N THR A 74 -1.88 0.26 -0.26
CA THR A 74 -2.33 0.27 1.13
C THR A 74 -3.85 0.28 1.24
N GLU A 75 -4.53 1.08 0.42
CA GLU A 75 -5.99 1.20 0.42
C GLU A 75 -6.70 -0.08 -0.02
N GLU A 76 -6.07 -0.90 -0.87
CA GLU A 76 -6.63 -2.20 -1.28
C GLU A 76 -6.68 -3.21 -0.11
N VAL A 77 -5.68 -3.18 0.78
CA VAL A 77 -5.68 -3.99 2.01
C VAL A 77 -6.80 -3.52 2.94
N TYR A 78 -6.97 -2.20 3.10
CA TYR A 78 -8.03 -1.64 3.93
C TYR A 78 -9.42 -1.95 3.36
N PHE A 79 -9.62 -1.73 2.06
CA PHE A 79 -10.83 -2.11 1.36
C PHE A 79 -11.16 -3.61 1.55
N SER A 80 -10.18 -4.48 1.31
CA SER A 80 -10.38 -5.94 1.40
C SER A 80 -10.73 -6.37 2.83
N THR A 81 -10.07 -5.78 3.85
CA THR A 81 -10.39 -6.04 5.26
C THR A 81 -11.84 -5.72 5.56
N PHE A 82 -12.32 -4.55 5.13
CA PHE A 82 -13.69 -4.10 5.36
C PHE A 82 -14.71 -4.84 4.49
N HIS A 83 -14.46 -4.92 3.19
CA HIS A 83 -15.38 -5.47 2.20
C HIS A 83 -15.67 -6.96 2.42
N PHE A 84 -14.62 -7.74 2.69
CA PHE A 84 -14.75 -9.18 2.94
C PHE A 84 -14.98 -9.51 4.42
N LYS A 85 -15.15 -8.51 5.28
CA LYS A 85 -15.39 -8.64 6.73
C LYS A 85 -14.33 -9.51 7.40
N LEU A 86 -13.07 -9.27 7.08
CA LEU A 86 -11.93 -9.99 7.65
C LEU A 86 -11.57 -9.43 9.04
N ASP A 87 -10.89 -10.24 9.83
CA ASP A 87 -10.50 -9.87 11.20
C ASP A 87 -9.32 -8.87 11.24
N GLY A 88 -8.67 -8.65 10.08
CA GLY A 88 -7.61 -7.68 9.94
C GLY A 88 -6.93 -7.73 8.58
N GLY A 89 -5.91 -6.90 8.42
CA GLY A 89 -5.12 -6.81 7.21
C GLY A 89 -3.70 -6.31 7.47
N ILE A 90 -2.76 -6.75 6.66
CA ILE A 90 -1.38 -6.32 6.74
C ILE A 90 -0.87 -5.98 5.35
N MET A 91 -0.43 -4.74 5.18
CA MET A 91 0.25 -4.26 3.98
C MET A 91 1.75 -4.26 4.19
N VAL A 92 2.48 -5.01 3.39
CA VAL A 92 3.94 -5.01 3.37
C VAL A 92 4.43 -3.92 2.44
N THR A 93 4.99 -2.85 3.00
CA THR A 93 5.40 -1.65 2.24
C THR A 93 6.34 -0.77 3.03
N ALA A 94 7.20 -0.04 2.32
CA ALA A 94 7.91 1.09 2.87
C ALA A 94 7.49 2.43 2.24
N SER A 95 6.38 2.46 1.47
CA SER A 95 5.84 3.68 0.85
C SER A 95 6.93 4.44 0.07
N HIS A 96 7.28 5.65 0.48
CA HIS A 96 8.28 6.52 -0.14
C HIS A 96 9.70 6.42 0.47
N ASN A 97 9.95 5.45 1.36
CA ASN A 97 11.28 5.26 1.92
C ASN A 97 12.30 4.86 0.83
N PRO A 98 13.59 5.16 1.01
CA PRO A 98 14.64 4.75 0.07
C PRO A 98 14.65 3.25 -0.23
N LYS A 99 15.34 2.86 -1.30
CA LYS A 99 15.61 1.44 -1.61
C LYS A 99 16.30 0.75 -0.43
N GLY A 100 16.07 -0.55 -0.25
CA GLY A 100 16.60 -1.33 0.86
C GLY A 100 15.83 -1.12 2.18
N TYR A 101 14.73 -0.37 2.15
CA TYR A 101 13.78 -0.32 3.28
C TYR A 101 12.52 -1.09 2.95
N ASN A 102 11.95 -1.73 3.96
CA ASN A 102 10.60 -2.26 3.91
C ASN A 102 9.90 -2.06 5.26
N GLY A 103 8.65 -2.48 5.37
CA GLY A 103 7.86 -2.29 6.58
C GLY A 103 6.49 -2.93 6.49
N MET A 104 5.63 -2.61 7.45
CA MET A 104 4.27 -3.12 7.48
C MET A 104 3.33 -2.08 8.08
N LYS A 105 2.16 -1.92 7.46
CA LYS A 105 1.00 -1.23 8.03
C LYS A 105 -0.02 -2.30 8.42
N LEU A 106 -0.47 -2.26 9.67
CA LEU A 106 -1.36 -3.27 10.22
C LEU A 106 -2.71 -2.66 10.57
N VAL A 107 -3.77 -3.37 10.24
CA VAL A 107 -5.13 -3.04 10.67
C VAL A 107 -5.80 -4.25 11.29
N LYS A 108 -6.70 -4.02 12.22
CA LYS A 108 -7.63 -5.02 12.75
C LYS A 108 -8.99 -4.89 12.08
N GLN A 109 -9.95 -5.66 12.52
CA GLN A 109 -11.33 -5.65 12.01
C GLN A 109 -11.86 -4.23 11.72
N GLU A 110 -12.65 -4.08 10.65
CA GLU A 110 -13.17 -2.80 10.16
C GLU A 110 -12.07 -1.82 9.70
N SER A 111 -10.93 -2.35 9.31
CA SER A 111 -9.75 -1.58 8.84
C SER A 111 -9.23 -0.56 9.86
N ARG A 112 -9.45 -0.82 11.15
CA ARG A 112 -8.96 0.08 12.22
C ARG A 112 -7.45 -0.03 12.34
N PRO A 113 -6.68 1.06 12.18
CA PRO A 113 -5.23 1.03 12.26
C PRO A 113 -4.71 0.54 13.62
N ILE A 114 -3.61 -0.21 13.57
CA ILE A 114 -2.87 -0.63 14.76
C ILE A 114 -1.65 0.30 14.90
N SER A 115 -1.70 1.15 15.92
CA SER A 115 -0.62 2.07 16.31
C SER A 115 0.14 1.55 17.53
N GLN A 116 1.16 2.28 17.94
CA GLN A 116 1.91 1.99 19.17
C GLN A 116 0.97 1.79 20.37
N ASP A 117 -0.03 2.67 20.52
CA ASP A 117 -0.97 2.67 21.65
C ASP A 117 -2.07 1.61 21.52
N THR A 118 -2.31 1.08 20.32
CA THR A 118 -3.42 0.16 20.05
C THR A 118 -2.98 -1.27 19.74
N GLY A 119 -1.66 -1.56 19.85
CA GLY A 119 -1.16 -2.93 19.74
C GLY A 119 0.25 -3.12 19.20
N LEU A 120 0.86 -2.17 18.46
CA LEU A 120 2.22 -2.35 17.93
C LEU A 120 3.25 -2.60 19.02
N LEU A 121 3.10 -1.97 20.19
CA LEU A 121 4.02 -2.20 21.32
C LEU A 121 3.90 -3.63 21.87
N ALA A 122 2.70 -4.19 21.91
CA ALA A 122 2.49 -5.57 22.33
C ALA A 122 3.11 -6.56 21.33
N ILE A 123 2.92 -6.32 20.01
CA ILE A 123 3.56 -7.12 18.96
C ILE A 123 5.09 -7.06 19.11
N LYS A 124 5.66 -5.85 19.26
CA LYS A 124 7.10 -5.67 19.48
C LYS A 124 7.61 -6.52 20.63
N ASN A 125 6.96 -6.45 21.79
CA ASN A 125 7.39 -7.19 22.99
C ASN A 125 7.40 -8.71 22.74
N LEU A 126 6.40 -9.24 22.06
CA LEU A 126 6.36 -10.66 21.72
C LEU A 126 7.46 -11.04 20.72
N VAL A 127 7.69 -10.25 19.69
CA VAL A 127 8.76 -10.47 18.70
C VAL A 127 10.14 -10.47 19.34
N GLU A 128 10.37 -9.62 20.35
CA GLU A 128 11.65 -9.57 21.10
C GLU A 128 11.83 -10.68 22.13
N GLN A 129 10.73 -11.25 22.64
CA GLN A 129 10.77 -12.22 23.75
C GLN A 129 10.55 -13.67 23.33
N LYS A 130 9.95 -13.94 22.17
CA LYS A 130 9.55 -15.28 21.74
C LYS A 130 10.23 -15.70 20.44
N ASP A 131 10.64 -16.96 20.38
CA ASP A 131 11.23 -17.54 19.17
C ASP A 131 10.22 -18.25 18.27
N TYR A 132 9.03 -18.59 18.77
CA TYR A 132 7.99 -19.30 18.02
C TYR A 132 8.52 -20.56 17.31
N ALA A 133 9.22 -21.41 18.05
CA ALA A 133 9.94 -22.58 17.53
C ALA A 133 9.04 -23.63 16.86
N SER A 134 7.74 -23.62 17.15
CA SER A 134 6.78 -24.60 16.60
C SER A 134 5.50 -23.94 16.16
N PRO A 135 4.87 -24.42 15.06
CA PRO A 135 3.54 -23.97 14.66
C PRO A 135 2.48 -24.36 15.70
N ASN A 136 1.31 -23.74 15.61
CA ASN A 136 0.13 -24.15 16.37
C ASN A 136 -0.36 -25.53 15.86
N GLU A 137 -1.18 -26.22 16.66
CA GLU A 137 -1.77 -27.52 16.26
C GLU A 137 -2.62 -27.39 15.00
N THR A 138 -3.33 -26.28 14.84
CA THR A 138 -4.10 -25.97 13.64
C THR A 138 -3.33 -24.96 12.81
N ILE A 139 -3.09 -25.27 11.55
CA ILE A 139 -2.46 -24.39 10.57
C ILE A 139 -3.54 -23.79 9.69
N GLY A 140 -3.49 -22.47 9.48
CA GLY A 140 -4.42 -21.75 8.60
C GLY A 140 -4.18 -22.04 7.12
N GLU A 141 -5.19 -21.76 6.30
CA GLU A 141 -5.13 -21.94 4.85
C GLU A 141 -4.77 -20.62 4.13
N ILE A 142 -4.13 -20.74 2.98
CA ILE A 142 -3.83 -19.61 2.09
C ILE A 142 -4.79 -19.66 0.90
N SER A 143 -5.48 -18.56 0.68
CA SER A 143 -6.27 -18.31 -0.54
C SER A 143 -5.73 -17.08 -1.26
N THR A 144 -5.84 -17.04 -2.60
CA THR A 144 -5.38 -15.90 -3.41
C THR A 144 -6.55 -15.16 -4.04
N LEU A 145 -6.43 -13.85 -4.18
CA LEU A 145 -7.39 -13.00 -4.89
C LEU A 145 -6.61 -12.02 -5.76
N GLU A 146 -6.57 -12.30 -7.05
CA GLU A 146 -5.91 -11.43 -8.05
C GLU A 146 -6.88 -10.44 -8.70
N ASP A 147 -8.18 -10.76 -8.68
CA ASP A 147 -9.23 -9.93 -9.27
C ASP A 147 -9.49 -8.68 -8.43
N LYS A 148 -9.23 -7.52 -9.04
CA LYS A 148 -9.43 -6.20 -8.44
C LYS A 148 -10.79 -5.57 -8.77
N THR A 149 -11.67 -6.28 -9.46
CA THR A 149 -12.97 -5.75 -9.94
C THR A 149 -13.79 -5.13 -8.81
N ALA A 150 -13.88 -5.80 -7.65
CA ALA A 150 -14.62 -5.28 -6.51
C ALA A 150 -14.05 -3.95 -6.00
N TYR A 151 -12.73 -3.81 -5.96
CA TYR A 151 -12.05 -2.56 -5.58
C TYR A 151 -12.29 -1.46 -6.61
N ILE A 152 -12.16 -1.75 -7.90
CA ILE A 152 -12.45 -0.79 -8.98
C ILE A 152 -13.91 -0.30 -8.91
N GLN A 153 -14.87 -1.20 -8.72
CA GLN A 153 -16.28 -0.82 -8.56
C GLN A 153 -16.53 0.03 -7.31
N HIS A 154 -15.83 -0.27 -6.23
CA HIS A 154 -15.88 0.54 -5.01
C HIS A 154 -15.38 1.97 -5.27
N LEU A 155 -14.27 2.15 -5.97
CA LEU A 155 -13.74 3.48 -6.34
C LEU A 155 -14.73 4.25 -7.22
N LEU A 156 -15.28 3.58 -8.24
CA LEU A 156 -16.29 4.18 -9.12
C LEU A 156 -17.56 4.57 -8.37
N GLY A 157 -17.89 3.88 -7.30
CA GLY A 157 -19.05 4.17 -6.45
C GLY A 157 -18.97 5.51 -5.70
N TYR A 158 -17.80 6.15 -5.62
CA TYR A 158 -17.64 7.48 -5.00
C TYR A 158 -18.01 8.63 -5.92
N ILE A 159 -18.15 8.38 -7.23
CA ILE A 159 -18.33 9.45 -8.23
C ILE A 159 -19.59 9.24 -9.08
N ASP A 160 -20.19 10.32 -9.51
CA ASP A 160 -21.20 10.30 -10.56
C ASP A 160 -20.50 10.42 -11.92
N LEU A 161 -20.36 9.29 -12.61
CA LEU A 161 -19.72 9.23 -13.92
C LEU A 161 -20.40 10.12 -14.96
N THR A 162 -21.69 10.38 -14.83
CA THR A 162 -22.46 11.24 -15.77
C THR A 162 -22.16 12.73 -15.59
N ALA A 163 -21.65 13.12 -14.43
CA ALA A 163 -21.26 14.49 -14.13
C ALA A 163 -19.84 14.84 -14.60
N LEU A 164 -19.03 13.81 -14.94
CA LEU A 164 -17.65 14.01 -15.37
C LEU A 164 -17.60 14.64 -16.77
N LYS A 165 -16.66 15.57 -16.93
CA LYS A 165 -16.32 16.15 -18.24
C LYS A 165 -15.00 15.54 -18.72
N PRO A 166 -14.81 15.40 -20.05
CA PRO A 166 -13.53 14.98 -20.60
C PRO A 166 -12.40 15.91 -20.15
N LEU A 167 -11.32 15.30 -19.67
CA LEU A 167 -10.09 15.99 -19.31
C LEU A 167 -8.91 15.21 -19.86
N LYS A 168 -7.82 15.91 -20.12
CA LYS A 168 -6.53 15.32 -20.46
C LYS A 168 -5.65 15.35 -19.23
N ILE A 169 -5.23 14.17 -18.74
CA ILE A 169 -4.57 14.03 -17.46
C ILE A 169 -3.19 13.36 -17.63
N ALA A 170 -2.14 14.06 -17.19
CA ALA A 170 -0.83 13.45 -17.05
C ALA A 170 -0.76 12.64 -15.76
N ALA A 171 -0.59 11.32 -15.85
CA ALA A 171 -0.62 10.41 -14.71
C ALA A 171 0.76 9.78 -14.49
N ASN A 172 1.34 9.98 -13.30
CA ASN A 172 2.66 9.51 -12.91
C ASN A 172 2.62 8.60 -11.67
N PRO A 173 2.46 7.28 -11.84
CA PRO A 173 2.62 6.31 -10.76
C PRO A 173 4.05 6.18 -10.20
N GLY A 174 5.06 6.78 -10.82
CA GLY A 174 6.44 6.72 -10.35
C GLY A 174 7.05 5.33 -10.33
N ASN A 175 6.64 4.44 -11.24
CA ASN A 175 6.95 3.01 -11.23
C ASN A 175 6.43 2.25 -9.98
N GLY A 176 5.51 2.86 -9.21
CA GLY A 176 4.83 2.23 -8.08
C GLY A 176 3.59 1.43 -8.49
N GLY A 177 2.82 0.99 -7.49
CA GLY A 177 1.64 0.13 -7.69
C GLY A 177 0.43 0.81 -8.32
N ALA A 178 0.35 2.16 -8.31
CA ALA A 178 -0.82 2.91 -8.81
C ALA A 178 -1.13 2.64 -10.30
N GLY A 179 -0.12 2.36 -11.12
CA GLY A 179 -0.30 2.05 -12.54
C GLY A 179 -1.20 0.85 -12.80
N ILE A 180 -1.15 -0.17 -11.93
CA ILE A 180 -1.98 -1.38 -12.02
C ILE A 180 -3.46 -1.05 -11.87
N VAL A 181 -3.80 -0.22 -10.87
CA VAL A 181 -5.20 0.19 -10.61
C VAL A 181 -5.66 1.18 -11.67
N LEU A 182 -4.82 2.16 -12.03
CA LEU A 182 -5.13 3.16 -13.03
C LEU A 182 -5.48 2.53 -14.38
N SER A 183 -4.71 1.54 -14.86
CA SER A 183 -4.96 0.84 -16.14
C SER A 183 -6.30 0.12 -16.21
N GLN A 184 -6.88 -0.23 -15.06
CA GLN A 184 -8.21 -0.80 -14.98
C GLN A 184 -9.30 0.27 -14.85
N LEU A 185 -9.03 1.31 -14.05
CA LEU A 185 -9.97 2.38 -13.75
C LEU A 185 -10.25 3.28 -14.97
N GLU A 186 -9.20 3.59 -15.76
CA GLU A 186 -9.30 4.48 -16.93
C GLU A 186 -10.33 4.01 -17.98
N LYS A 187 -10.60 2.72 -18.07
CA LYS A 187 -11.60 2.15 -18.99
C LYS A 187 -13.04 2.65 -18.73
N TYR A 188 -13.28 3.18 -17.55
CA TYR A 188 -14.60 3.67 -17.10
C TYR A 188 -14.69 5.20 -17.06
N LEU A 189 -13.56 5.90 -17.24
CA LEU A 189 -13.48 7.34 -17.08
C LEU A 189 -13.45 8.04 -18.44
N PRO A 190 -14.11 9.21 -18.59
CA PRO A 190 -14.14 9.96 -19.84
C PRO A 190 -12.84 10.79 -20.04
N PHE A 191 -11.70 10.35 -19.51
CA PHE A 191 -10.45 11.08 -19.50
C PHE A 191 -9.46 10.51 -20.54
N GLU A 192 -8.66 11.39 -21.13
CA GLU A 192 -7.47 11.02 -21.90
C GLU A 192 -6.27 10.99 -20.94
N PHE A 193 -5.67 9.81 -20.72
CA PHE A 193 -4.50 9.69 -19.86
C PHE A 193 -3.20 9.71 -20.65
N ILE A 194 -2.26 10.52 -20.18
CA ILE A 194 -0.87 10.50 -20.63
C ILE A 194 -0.06 9.84 -19.51
N HIS A 195 0.40 8.65 -19.79
CA HIS A 195 1.12 7.82 -18.83
C HIS A 195 2.59 8.20 -18.73
N LEU A 196 3.09 8.39 -17.51
CA LEU A 196 4.49 8.60 -17.19
C LEU A 196 4.90 7.61 -16.10
N ASN A 197 5.96 6.83 -16.30
CA ASN A 197 6.47 5.85 -15.33
C ASN A 197 5.37 4.91 -14.80
N SER A 198 4.47 4.44 -15.66
CA SER A 198 3.28 3.68 -15.26
C SER A 198 3.54 2.20 -15.02
N GLU A 199 4.61 1.65 -15.64
CA GLU A 199 4.97 0.25 -15.45
C GLU A 199 5.55 0.06 -14.04
N PRO A 200 5.00 -0.85 -13.22
CA PRO A 200 5.52 -1.16 -11.90
C PRO A 200 6.93 -1.71 -11.97
N ASP A 201 7.87 -1.14 -11.21
CA ASP A 201 9.26 -1.57 -11.19
C ASP A 201 9.88 -1.34 -9.81
N GLY A 202 10.19 -2.43 -9.10
CA GLY A 202 10.79 -2.39 -7.76
C GLY A 202 12.20 -1.81 -7.71
N ASP A 203 12.86 -1.69 -8.87
CA ASP A 203 14.15 -1.01 -8.97
C ASP A 203 14.03 0.52 -9.03
N PHE A 204 12.82 1.04 -9.20
CA PHE A 204 12.55 2.48 -9.27
C PHE A 204 13.57 3.23 -10.16
N PRO A 205 13.61 2.96 -11.46
CA PRO A 205 14.63 3.52 -12.36
C PRO A 205 14.60 5.05 -12.45
N ASN A 206 13.44 5.64 -12.13
CA ASN A 206 13.23 7.09 -12.09
C ASN A 206 13.27 7.69 -10.68
N GLY A 207 13.85 6.98 -9.72
CA GLY A 207 13.85 7.31 -8.29
C GLY A 207 12.61 6.78 -7.56
N VAL A 208 12.73 6.66 -6.23
CA VAL A 208 11.60 6.25 -5.39
C VAL A 208 10.51 7.32 -5.45
N PRO A 209 9.25 6.96 -5.76
CA PRO A 209 8.20 7.95 -5.93
C PRO A 209 7.85 8.63 -4.60
N ASN A 210 8.18 9.92 -4.53
CA ASN A 210 7.85 10.81 -3.43
C ASN A 210 7.58 12.22 -3.98
N PRO A 211 6.37 12.52 -4.47
CA PRO A 211 6.06 13.80 -5.09
C PRO A 211 6.13 15.01 -4.16
N LEU A 212 6.34 14.83 -2.85
CA LEU A 212 6.62 15.93 -1.92
C LEU A 212 8.02 16.53 -2.11
N LEU A 213 8.94 15.77 -2.68
CA LEU A 213 10.27 16.26 -2.96
C LEU A 213 10.28 17.04 -4.28
N LEU A 214 10.84 18.25 -4.26
CA LEU A 214 10.86 19.13 -5.43
C LEU A 214 11.49 18.47 -6.66
N GLU A 215 12.58 17.72 -6.46
CA GLU A 215 13.26 16.99 -7.53
C GLU A 215 12.39 15.93 -8.22
N ASN A 216 11.34 15.42 -7.55
CA ASN A 216 10.41 14.44 -8.09
C ASN A 216 9.19 15.06 -8.77
N GLN A 217 9.02 16.39 -8.70
CA GLN A 217 7.89 17.09 -9.29
C GLN A 217 8.11 17.44 -10.76
N ASP A 218 9.37 17.71 -11.14
CA ASP A 218 9.72 18.23 -12.47
C ASP A 218 9.26 17.34 -13.63
N ALA A 219 9.34 16.03 -13.47
CA ALA A 219 8.95 15.08 -14.53
C ALA A 219 7.44 15.18 -14.85
N THR A 220 6.60 15.21 -13.83
CA THR A 220 5.13 15.37 -14.00
C THR A 220 4.79 16.75 -14.54
N ALA A 221 5.37 17.80 -13.94
CA ALA A 221 5.18 19.18 -14.36
C ALA A 221 5.54 19.42 -15.83
N LYS A 222 6.64 18.81 -16.28
CA LYS A 222 7.09 18.89 -17.68
C LYS A 222 6.09 18.23 -18.63
N VAL A 223 5.63 17.01 -18.30
CA VAL A 223 4.66 16.29 -19.15
C VAL A 223 3.34 17.06 -19.23
N VAL A 224 2.84 17.65 -18.14
CA VAL A 224 1.64 18.50 -18.16
C VAL A 224 1.80 19.62 -19.17
N ARG A 225 2.89 20.39 -19.09
CA ARG A 225 3.12 21.54 -20.00
C ARG A 225 3.31 21.12 -21.45
N GLU A 226 4.11 20.08 -21.71
CA GLU A 226 4.44 19.67 -23.08
C GLU A 226 3.27 18.99 -23.79
N SER A 227 2.40 18.32 -23.07
CA SER A 227 1.24 17.65 -23.65
C SER A 227 -0.02 18.53 -23.69
N GLY A 228 -0.02 19.66 -23.01
CA GLY A 228 -1.22 20.49 -22.80
C GLY A 228 -2.29 19.75 -22.00
N ALA A 229 -1.87 18.98 -20.99
CA ALA A 229 -2.81 18.33 -20.09
C ALA A 229 -3.50 19.35 -19.18
N ASP A 230 -4.78 19.11 -18.87
CA ASP A 230 -5.58 19.96 -17.97
C ASP A 230 -5.16 19.80 -16.51
N LEU A 231 -4.60 18.62 -16.16
CA LEU A 231 -4.23 18.26 -14.80
C LEU A 231 -3.07 17.26 -14.81
N GLY A 232 -2.19 17.32 -13.83
CA GLY A 232 -1.22 16.27 -13.52
C GLY A 232 -1.55 15.59 -12.20
N ILE A 233 -1.34 14.27 -12.13
CA ILE A 233 -1.48 13.49 -10.91
C ILE A 233 -0.23 12.62 -10.72
N ALA A 234 0.34 12.63 -9.52
CA ALA A 234 1.44 11.74 -9.15
C ALA A 234 1.14 11.03 -7.83
N TRP A 235 1.66 9.81 -7.66
CA TRP A 235 1.46 9.00 -6.47
C TRP A 235 2.78 8.64 -5.81
N ASP A 236 2.73 8.27 -4.53
CA ASP A 236 3.84 7.62 -3.85
C ASP A 236 3.80 6.08 -4.05
N GLY A 237 4.78 5.35 -3.50
CA GLY A 237 5.05 3.96 -3.88
C GLY A 237 3.92 2.98 -3.60
N ASP A 238 3.23 3.11 -2.49
CA ASP A 238 2.06 2.31 -2.10
C ASP A 238 0.72 3.05 -2.32
N PHE A 239 0.78 4.16 -3.03
CA PHE A 239 -0.27 5.01 -3.57
C PHE A 239 -1.44 5.34 -2.61
N ASP A 240 -1.15 5.41 -1.32
CA ASP A 240 -2.09 5.96 -0.33
C ASP A 240 -2.07 7.49 -0.30
N ARG A 241 -1.20 8.12 -1.09
CA ARG A 241 -1.10 9.57 -1.29
C ARG A 241 -1.04 9.90 -2.77
N CYS A 242 -1.87 10.87 -3.18
CA CYS A 242 -1.84 11.45 -4.51
C CYS A 242 -1.59 12.95 -4.45
N PHE A 243 -0.93 13.47 -5.48
CA PHE A 243 -0.50 14.85 -5.59
C PHE A 243 -0.89 15.41 -6.94
N PHE A 244 -1.26 16.69 -6.98
CA PHE A 244 -1.86 17.30 -8.15
C PHE A 244 -1.00 18.44 -8.68
N PHE A 245 -1.09 18.65 -10.00
CA PHE A 245 -0.45 19.74 -10.73
C PHE A 245 -1.52 20.42 -11.59
N ASP A 246 -1.51 21.76 -11.62
CA ASP A 246 -2.40 22.50 -12.49
C ASP A 246 -1.98 22.41 -13.98
N ALA A 247 -2.76 23.03 -14.87
CA ALA A 247 -2.48 23.04 -16.31
C ALA A 247 -1.17 23.73 -16.71
N ASP A 248 -0.62 24.59 -15.85
CA ASP A 248 0.71 25.20 -16.03
C ASP A 248 1.84 24.30 -15.50
N GLY A 249 1.51 23.12 -14.94
CA GLY A 249 2.45 22.19 -14.32
C GLY A 249 2.93 22.66 -12.95
N ARG A 250 2.18 23.54 -12.26
CA ARG A 250 2.51 23.94 -10.90
C ARG A 250 1.96 22.94 -9.90
N PHE A 251 2.76 22.55 -8.94
CA PHE A 251 2.34 21.68 -7.84
C PHE A 251 1.25 22.35 -7.01
N ILE A 252 0.17 21.63 -6.74
CA ILE A 252 -0.95 22.08 -5.91
C ILE A 252 -0.72 21.59 -4.49
N GLU A 253 -0.49 22.50 -3.57
CA GLU A 253 -0.26 22.18 -2.16
C GLU A 253 -1.48 21.50 -1.54
N GLY A 254 -1.24 20.41 -0.79
CA GLY A 254 -2.32 19.57 -0.24
C GLY A 254 -3.29 20.28 0.68
N TYR A 255 -2.88 21.36 1.32
CA TYR A 255 -3.77 22.14 2.19
C TYR A 255 -4.90 22.85 1.42
N TYR A 256 -4.73 23.19 0.14
CA TYR A 256 -5.82 23.72 -0.68
C TYR A 256 -6.92 22.68 -0.89
N LEU A 257 -6.53 21.42 -1.09
CA LEU A 257 -7.47 20.32 -1.26
C LEU A 257 -8.19 20.00 0.05
N SER A 258 -7.47 20.05 1.18
CA SER A 258 -8.04 19.80 2.51
C SER A 258 -9.09 20.85 2.90
N LEU A 259 -8.89 22.12 2.57
CA LEU A 259 -9.83 23.20 2.88
C LEU A 259 -11.16 23.09 2.14
N ILE A 260 -11.20 22.41 0.99
CA ILE A 260 -12.45 22.20 0.24
C ILE A 260 -13.43 21.33 1.04
N HIS A 261 -12.94 20.44 1.91
CA HIS A 261 -13.76 19.52 2.70
C HIS A 261 -14.13 20.07 4.08
N ILE A 262 -13.49 21.13 4.53
CA ILE A 262 -13.78 21.79 5.80
C ILE A 262 -14.86 22.86 5.61
#